data_191e323722e46ad5c9e8e9d718e19e97
#
_entry.id   191e323722e46ad5c9e8e9d718e19e97
#
_cell.length_a   1.000
_cell.length_b   1.000
_cell.length_c   1.000
_cell.angle_alpha   90.00
_cell.angle_beta   90.00
_cell.angle_gamma   90.00
#
_symmetry.space_group_name_H-M   'P 1'
#
loop_
_entity.id
_entity.type
_entity.pdbx_description
1 polymer ?
#
loop_
_entity_poly.entity_id
_entity_poly.type
_entity_poly.pdbx_seq_one_letter_code
_entity_poly.pdbx_strand_id
1 'polypeptide(L)'
;LGRRYEAGVKLKLDIDPDIVAMMQAEVAAGERAVTAAMREAGTGLKAAWRLQVTGAGLGTRLANTIRSQTFPKSGESLDAAALVWSQAPVIVGAHDTGPLIRSKDGFWLAIPLPAAGKSLRGGRITPGEWERRRGLRLRFVYRRTGPSLLVAEGRLNTKGQAVVSRSKTGRGKVTAPIFLLVPQVKLPKRLDLARDADRALDSVPGLIVANWVSTKLDGG
;
A
#
# COMPACT_ATOMS: atom_id res chain seq x y z
N LEU A 1 57.22 -72.01 -11.36
CA LEU A 1 56.59 -70.90 -10.66
C LEU A 1 55.63 -70.21 -11.61
N GLY A 2 54.32 -70.56 -11.52
CA GLY A 2 53.27 -70.02 -12.38
C GLY A 2 52.78 -68.65 -11.87
N ARG A 3 52.86 -67.64 -12.73
CA ARG A 3 52.13 -66.39 -12.50
C ARG A 3 50.71 -66.58 -12.96
N ARG A 4 49.79 -66.51 -12.00
CA ARG A 4 48.33 -66.33 -12.30
C ARG A 4 48.10 -64.88 -12.73
N TYR A 5 47.64 -64.70 -13.96
CA TYR A 5 47.07 -63.43 -14.40
C TYR A 5 45.66 -63.39 -13.91
N GLU A 6 45.38 -62.48 -12.98
CA GLU A 6 44.00 -62.10 -12.67
C GLU A 6 43.50 -61.30 -13.84
N ALA A 7 42.59 -61.84 -14.62
CA ALA A 7 41.83 -61.12 -15.62
C ALA A 7 40.76 -60.30 -14.90
N GLY A 8 41.04 -59.02 -14.62
CA GLY A 8 40.06 -58.12 -14.09
C GLY A 8 38.93 -57.90 -15.11
N VAL A 9 37.73 -58.34 -14.77
CA VAL A 9 36.50 -58.05 -15.55
C VAL A 9 36.22 -56.58 -15.38
N LYS A 10 36.39 -55.77 -16.40
CA LYS A 10 35.93 -54.37 -16.45
C LYS A 10 34.49 -54.40 -16.89
N LEU A 11 33.58 -54.21 -15.94
CA LEU A 11 32.16 -53.94 -16.23
C LEU A 11 32.05 -52.46 -16.67
N LYS A 12 31.61 -52.20 -17.88
CA LYS A 12 31.17 -50.88 -18.35
C LYS A 12 29.67 -50.89 -18.27
N LEU A 13 29.11 -50.18 -17.29
CA LEU A 13 27.70 -49.99 -17.17
C LEU A 13 27.32 -48.73 -17.98
N ASP A 14 26.57 -48.91 -19.04
CA ASP A 14 26.00 -47.82 -19.84
C ASP A 14 24.53 -47.70 -19.44
N ILE A 15 24.16 -46.57 -18.82
CA ILE A 15 22.81 -46.34 -18.36
C ILE A 15 22.15 -45.37 -19.33
N ASP A 16 21.18 -45.86 -20.08
CA ASP A 16 20.31 -45.05 -20.98
C ASP A 16 18.90 -45.04 -20.40
N PRO A 17 18.29 -43.84 -20.12
CA PRO A 17 18.81 -42.51 -20.34
C PRO A 17 19.85 -42.05 -19.28
N ASP A 18 20.68 -41.04 -19.61
CA ASP A 18 21.66 -40.44 -18.70
C ASP A 18 20.97 -39.83 -17.47
N ILE A 19 21.13 -40.46 -16.31
CA ILE A 19 20.54 -40.08 -15.05
C ILE A 19 20.92 -38.64 -14.67
N VAL A 20 22.17 -38.23 -14.95
CA VAL A 20 22.64 -36.86 -14.61
C VAL A 20 21.91 -35.84 -15.46
N ALA A 21 21.75 -36.08 -16.74
CA ALA A 21 20.99 -35.21 -17.63
C ALA A 21 19.50 -35.11 -17.22
N MET A 22 18.91 -36.26 -16.84
CA MET A 22 17.53 -36.28 -16.33
C MET A 22 17.37 -35.47 -15.03
N MET A 23 18.28 -35.61 -14.08
CA MET A 23 18.23 -34.84 -12.82
C MET A 23 18.40 -33.32 -13.07
N GLN A 24 19.32 -32.94 -13.97
CA GLN A 24 19.51 -31.54 -14.37
C GLN A 24 18.28 -30.97 -15.04
N ALA A 25 17.59 -31.70 -15.91
CA ALA A 25 16.38 -31.32 -16.57
C ALA A 25 15.24 -31.13 -15.54
N GLU A 26 15.16 -32.02 -14.54
CA GLU A 26 14.16 -31.93 -13.47
C GLU A 26 14.38 -30.70 -12.55
N VAL A 27 15.63 -30.41 -12.18
CA VAL A 27 16.00 -29.21 -11.43
C VAL A 27 15.63 -27.96 -12.21
N ALA A 28 15.98 -27.88 -13.49
CA ALA A 28 15.64 -26.75 -14.34
C ALA A 28 14.10 -26.57 -14.50
N ALA A 29 13.36 -27.68 -14.59
CA ALA A 29 11.88 -27.63 -14.60
C ALA A 29 11.34 -27.08 -13.28
N GLY A 30 11.91 -27.49 -12.14
CA GLY A 30 11.58 -26.96 -10.82
C GLY A 30 11.85 -25.46 -10.68
N GLU A 31 13.01 -25.00 -11.15
CA GLU A 31 13.38 -23.57 -11.13
C GLU A 31 12.38 -22.73 -11.95
N ARG A 32 11.99 -23.19 -13.13
CA ARG A 32 10.95 -22.55 -13.94
C ARG A 32 9.62 -22.49 -13.22
N ALA A 33 9.18 -23.61 -12.68
CA ALA A 33 7.89 -23.72 -12.00
C ALA A 33 7.81 -22.80 -10.76
N VAL A 34 8.85 -22.79 -9.92
CA VAL A 34 8.90 -21.94 -8.72
C VAL A 34 8.95 -20.46 -9.12
N THR A 35 9.78 -20.09 -10.09
CA THR A 35 9.88 -18.70 -10.55
C THR A 35 8.56 -18.21 -11.16
N ALA A 36 7.88 -19.04 -11.95
CA ALA A 36 6.58 -18.71 -12.52
C ALA A 36 5.49 -18.55 -11.44
N ALA A 37 5.44 -19.48 -10.49
CA ALA A 37 4.50 -19.46 -9.37
C ALA A 37 4.67 -18.19 -8.52
N MET A 38 5.91 -17.81 -8.19
CA MET A 38 6.19 -16.59 -7.44
C MET A 38 5.81 -15.32 -8.20
N ARG A 39 6.02 -15.29 -9.51
CA ARG A 39 5.60 -14.18 -10.37
C ARG A 39 4.08 -14.04 -10.40
N GLU A 40 3.38 -15.16 -10.52
CA GLU A 40 1.92 -15.22 -10.52
C GLU A 40 1.34 -14.79 -9.17
N ALA A 41 1.82 -15.36 -8.05
CA ALA A 41 1.42 -15.00 -6.71
C ALA A 41 1.64 -13.51 -6.41
N GLY A 42 2.82 -12.97 -6.74
CA GLY A 42 3.13 -11.55 -6.54
C GLY A 42 2.28 -10.61 -7.40
N THR A 43 1.94 -11.01 -8.62
CA THR A 43 1.04 -10.26 -9.51
C THR A 43 -0.40 -10.31 -9.01
N GLY A 44 -0.85 -11.48 -8.58
CA GLY A 44 -2.18 -11.69 -7.99
C GLY A 44 -2.36 -10.86 -6.71
N LEU A 45 -1.39 -10.92 -5.80
CA LEU A 45 -1.42 -10.12 -4.56
C LEU A 45 -1.45 -8.62 -4.83
N LYS A 46 -0.62 -8.14 -5.78
CA LYS A 46 -0.66 -6.73 -6.21
C LYS A 46 -2.06 -6.34 -6.73
N ALA A 47 -2.67 -7.18 -7.52
CA ALA A 47 -4.02 -6.94 -8.07
C ALA A 47 -5.07 -6.92 -6.95
N ALA A 48 -5.02 -7.86 -6.00
CA ALA A 48 -5.92 -7.93 -4.85
C ALA A 48 -5.81 -6.68 -3.97
N TRP A 49 -4.61 -6.24 -3.63
CA TRP A 49 -4.40 -5.02 -2.84
C TRP A 49 -4.90 -3.77 -3.57
N ARG A 50 -4.66 -3.66 -4.88
CA ARG A 50 -5.18 -2.54 -5.69
C ARG A 50 -6.71 -2.52 -5.71
N LEU A 51 -7.33 -3.69 -5.83
CA LEU A 51 -8.78 -3.84 -5.80
C LEU A 51 -9.35 -3.43 -4.42
N GLN A 52 -8.71 -3.82 -3.30
CA GLN A 52 -9.11 -3.34 -1.98
C GLN A 52 -9.05 -1.81 -1.89
N VAL A 53 -7.96 -1.20 -2.34
CA VAL A 53 -7.77 0.27 -2.30
C VAL A 53 -8.84 0.99 -3.11
N THR A 54 -9.14 0.52 -4.31
CA THR A 54 -10.18 1.12 -5.16
C THR A 54 -11.58 0.87 -4.62
N GLY A 55 -11.87 -0.35 -4.15
CA GLY A 55 -13.14 -0.73 -3.54
C GLY A 55 -13.43 0.03 -2.23
N ALA A 56 -12.40 0.37 -1.47
CA ALA A 56 -12.51 1.23 -0.28
C ALA A 56 -12.74 2.73 -0.61
N GLY A 57 -12.82 3.10 -1.90
CA GLY A 57 -13.01 4.48 -2.32
C GLY A 57 -11.78 5.38 -2.15
N LEU A 58 -10.58 4.80 -1.99
CA LEU A 58 -9.34 5.55 -1.79
C LEU A 58 -8.71 6.04 -3.12
N GLY A 59 -9.28 5.62 -4.24
CA GLY A 59 -8.97 6.09 -5.59
C GLY A 59 -7.82 5.34 -6.28
N THR A 60 -7.85 5.37 -7.60
CA THR A 60 -6.89 4.66 -8.47
C THR A 60 -5.46 5.17 -8.34
N ARG A 61 -5.27 6.48 -8.02
CA ARG A 61 -3.95 7.04 -7.80
C ARG A 61 -3.22 6.38 -6.65
N LEU A 62 -3.91 6.11 -5.53
CA LEU A 62 -3.33 5.39 -4.39
C LEU A 62 -3.12 3.91 -4.74
N ALA A 63 -4.07 3.26 -5.41
CA ALA A 63 -3.92 1.88 -5.86
C ALA A 63 -2.68 1.69 -6.73
N ASN A 64 -2.38 2.65 -7.62
CA ASN A 64 -1.21 2.61 -8.49
C ASN A 64 0.14 2.78 -7.76
N THR A 65 0.15 3.14 -6.48
CA THR A 65 1.38 3.12 -5.67
C THR A 65 1.80 1.70 -5.27
N ILE A 66 0.90 0.72 -5.38
CA ILE A 66 1.20 -0.68 -5.07
C ILE A 66 1.98 -1.29 -6.24
N ARG A 67 3.16 -1.82 -5.94
CA ARG A 67 4.11 -2.39 -6.88
C ARG A 67 4.41 -3.84 -6.51
N SER A 68 4.86 -4.62 -7.48
CA SER A 68 5.40 -5.96 -7.26
C SER A 68 6.67 -6.15 -8.07
N GLN A 69 7.55 -6.99 -7.57
CA GLN A 69 8.77 -7.43 -8.24
C GLN A 69 9.07 -8.87 -7.86
N THR A 70 9.48 -9.66 -8.85
CA THR A 70 9.95 -11.04 -8.65
C THR A 70 11.46 -11.07 -8.67
N PHE A 71 12.06 -11.94 -7.88
CA PHE A 71 13.48 -12.21 -7.82
C PHE A 71 13.71 -13.71 -8.09
N PRO A 72 14.80 -14.05 -8.81
CA PRO A 72 15.75 -13.15 -9.48
C PRO A 72 15.06 -12.30 -10.56
N LYS A 73 15.65 -11.14 -10.92
CA LYS A 73 15.11 -10.28 -12.00
C LYS A 73 15.27 -10.89 -13.39
N SER A 74 16.29 -11.73 -13.54
CA SER A 74 16.60 -12.49 -14.75
C SER A 74 16.99 -13.91 -14.36
N GLY A 75 16.65 -14.86 -15.22
CA GLY A 75 16.85 -16.28 -14.95
C GLY A 75 15.77 -16.90 -14.08
N GLU A 76 15.97 -18.15 -13.69
CA GLU A 76 15.07 -19.00 -12.93
C GLU A 76 15.78 -19.50 -11.68
N SER A 77 15.06 -19.82 -10.60
CA SER A 77 15.64 -20.25 -9.33
C SER A 77 14.61 -20.99 -8.48
N LEU A 78 15.07 -22.01 -7.76
CA LEU A 78 14.29 -22.66 -6.70
C LEU A 78 14.04 -21.73 -5.51
N ASP A 79 14.93 -20.73 -5.31
CA ASP A 79 14.80 -19.71 -4.25
C ASP A 79 14.11 -18.43 -4.76
N ALA A 80 13.28 -18.53 -5.80
CA ALA A 80 12.57 -17.38 -6.31
C ALA A 80 11.64 -16.79 -5.26
N ALA A 81 11.54 -15.44 -5.26
CA ALA A 81 10.70 -14.70 -4.33
C ALA A 81 9.93 -13.58 -5.03
N ALA A 82 8.75 -13.25 -4.52
CA ALA A 82 7.98 -12.09 -4.94
C ALA A 82 7.87 -11.07 -3.81
N LEU A 83 8.12 -9.79 -4.12
CA LEU A 83 7.95 -8.68 -3.20
C LEU A 83 6.80 -7.80 -3.69
N VAL A 84 5.85 -7.50 -2.80
CA VAL A 84 4.76 -6.55 -3.05
C VAL A 84 4.83 -5.44 -2.02
N TRP A 85 4.80 -4.18 -2.48
CA TRP A 85 4.94 -3.01 -1.59
C TRP A 85 4.15 -1.81 -2.09
N SER A 86 3.99 -0.81 -1.24
CA SER A 86 3.43 0.49 -1.63
C SER A 86 4.49 1.59 -1.64
N GLN A 87 4.46 2.48 -2.63
CA GLN A 87 5.25 3.72 -2.65
C GLN A 87 4.68 4.79 -1.71
N ALA A 88 3.48 4.57 -1.13
CA ALA A 88 2.85 5.43 -0.14
C ALA A 88 2.52 4.63 1.14
N PRO A 89 3.51 4.01 1.82
CA PRO A 89 3.28 3.04 2.89
C PRO A 89 2.54 3.67 4.08
N VAL A 90 2.81 4.94 4.39
CA VAL A 90 2.15 5.64 5.51
C VAL A 90 0.65 5.78 5.28
N ILE A 91 0.24 6.11 4.05
CA ILE A 91 -1.19 6.31 3.73
C ILE A 91 -1.90 4.96 3.67
N VAL A 92 -1.34 3.99 2.97
CA VAL A 92 -1.90 2.65 2.83
C VAL A 92 -1.98 1.97 4.21
N GLY A 93 -0.88 1.99 4.98
CA GLY A 93 -0.83 1.43 6.32
C GLY A 93 -1.81 2.08 7.30
N ALA A 94 -2.03 3.40 7.19
CA ALA A 94 -3.04 4.08 8.01
C ALA A 94 -4.47 3.58 7.74
N HIS A 95 -4.79 3.22 6.50
CA HIS A 95 -6.10 2.64 6.18
C HIS A 95 -6.19 1.14 6.50
N ASP A 96 -5.06 0.46 6.59
CA ASP A 96 -4.99 -0.95 6.98
C ASP A 96 -5.08 -1.15 8.49
N THR A 97 -4.39 -0.32 9.27
CA THR A 97 -4.35 -0.43 10.74
C THR A 97 -5.44 0.37 11.45
N GLY A 98 -5.94 1.46 10.84
CA GLY A 98 -6.92 2.35 11.44
C GLY A 98 -6.41 3.06 12.70
N PRO A 99 -5.24 3.75 12.64
CA PRO A 99 -4.60 4.30 13.82
C PRO A 99 -5.41 5.42 14.47
N LEU A 100 -5.20 5.58 15.77
CA LEU A 100 -5.67 6.73 16.53
C LEU A 100 -4.67 7.88 16.35
N ILE A 101 -5.10 8.94 15.66
CA ILE A 101 -4.28 10.14 15.45
C ILE A 101 -4.54 11.10 16.60
N ARG A 102 -3.48 11.47 17.31
CA ARG A 102 -3.49 12.49 18.37
C ARG A 102 -2.59 13.65 17.97
N SER A 103 -2.83 14.83 18.55
CA SER A 103 -1.91 15.95 18.44
C SER A 103 -0.59 15.62 19.13
N LYS A 104 0.55 15.97 18.51
CA LYS A 104 1.88 15.74 19.08
C LYS A 104 2.13 16.53 20.37
N ASP A 105 1.55 17.72 20.46
CA ASP A 105 1.78 18.66 21.57
C ASP A 105 0.69 18.59 22.65
N GLY A 106 -0.13 17.52 22.64
CA GLY A 106 -1.20 17.33 23.63
C GLY A 106 -2.41 18.26 23.44
N PHE A 107 -2.40 19.13 22.43
CA PHE A 107 -3.48 20.06 22.09
C PHE A 107 -4.49 19.42 21.13
N TRP A 108 -5.33 20.27 20.55
CA TRP A 108 -6.38 19.87 19.64
C TRP A 108 -5.87 19.71 18.21
N LEU A 109 -6.42 18.75 17.49
CA LEU A 109 -6.26 18.67 16.04
C LEU A 109 -7.23 19.66 15.39
N ALA A 110 -6.70 20.62 14.64
CA ALA A 110 -7.50 21.60 13.92
C ALA A 110 -7.85 21.07 12.52
N ILE A 111 -9.12 20.69 12.32
CA ILE A 111 -9.64 20.19 11.04
C ILE A 111 -10.27 21.36 10.29
N PRO A 112 -9.75 21.75 9.10
CA PRO A 112 -10.31 22.86 8.35
C PRO A 112 -11.71 22.52 7.81
N LEU A 113 -12.64 23.43 8.01
CA LEU A 113 -13.99 23.40 7.44
C LEU A 113 -14.02 24.07 6.06
N PRO A 114 -15.09 23.92 5.27
CA PRO A 114 -15.20 24.55 3.94
C PRO A 114 -14.91 26.05 3.93
N ALA A 115 -15.33 26.77 4.98
CA ALA A 115 -15.09 28.20 5.15
C ALA A 115 -13.59 28.59 5.28
N ALA A 116 -12.72 27.66 5.65
CA ALA A 116 -11.27 27.88 5.69
C ALA A 116 -10.66 28.03 4.29
N GLY A 117 -11.21 27.32 3.30
CA GLY A 117 -10.63 27.19 1.97
C GLY A 117 -9.44 26.25 1.95
N LYS A 118 -8.65 26.31 0.86
CA LYS A 118 -7.45 25.46 0.66
C LYS A 118 -6.17 26.23 0.92
N SER A 119 -5.11 25.57 1.33
CA SER A 119 -3.75 26.13 1.36
C SER A 119 -3.27 26.48 -0.05
N LEU A 120 -2.37 27.48 -0.17
CA LEU A 120 -1.74 27.86 -1.45
C LEU A 120 -0.90 26.72 -2.05
N ARG A 121 -0.32 25.88 -1.20
CA ARG A 121 0.52 24.73 -1.63
C ARG A 121 -0.27 23.43 -1.84
N GLY A 122 -1.62 23.50 -1.89
CA GLY A 122 -2.49 22.34 -2.10
C GLY A 122 -2.64 21.41 -0.90
N GLY A 123 -1.96 21.69 0.22
CA GLY A 123 -2.05 20.94 1.47
C GLY A 123 -3.18 21.41 2.39
N ARG A 124 -3.19 20.90 3.62
CA ARG A 124 -4.10 21.36 4.67
C ARG A 124 -3.65 22.72 5.18
N ILE A 125 -4.59 23.67 5.26
CA ILE A 125 -4.33 24.97 5.85
C ILE A 125 -4.32 24.85 7.38
N THR A 126 -3.31 25.45 8.03
CA THR A 126 -3.23 25.53 9.51
C THR A 126 -3.91 26.79 10.03
N PRO A 127 -4.33 26.84 11.32
CA PRO A 127 -4.92 28.04 11.90
C PRO A 127 -4.05 29.28 11.75
N GLY A 128 -2.74 29.19 12.07
CA GLY A 128 -1.83 30.32 11.94
C GLY A 128 -1.58 30.76 10.50
N GLU A 129 -1.53 29.84 9.52
CA GLU A 129 -1.47 30.16 8.10
C GLU A 129 -2.74 30.89 7.64
N TRP A 130 -3.90 30.40 8.13
CA TRP A 130 -5.20 30.99 7.79
C TRP A 130 -5.31 32.43 8.28
N GLU A 131 -4.95 32.70 9.54
CA GLU A 131 -4.98 34.06 10.12
C GLU A 131 -4.07 35.01 9.33
N ARG A 132 -2.82 34.63 9.09
CA ARG A 132 -1.88 35.45 8.31
C ARG A 132 -2.40 35.75 6.91
N ARG A 133 -3.02 34.78 6.26
CA ARG A 133 -3.51 34.90 4.89
C ARG A 133 -4.80 35.70 4.78
N ARG A 134 -5.71 35.56 5.74
CA ARG A 134 -7.03 36.19 5.70
C ARG A 134 -7.08 37.53 6.42
N GLY A 135 -6.08 37.82 7.24
CA GLY A 135 -6.08 39.05 8.06
C GLY A 135 -7.20 39.07 9.11
N LEU A 136 -7.74 37.92 9.43
CA LEU A 136 -8.82 37.74 10.44
C LEU A 136 -8.27 36.93 11.61
N ARG A 137 -8.63 37.32 12.84
CA ARG A 137 -8.27 36.54 14.02
C ARG A 137 -9.30 35.45 14.28
N LEU A 138 -8.77 34.28 14.65
CA LEU A 138 -9.56 33.14 15.08
C LEU A 138 -9.89 33.26 16.57
N ARG A 139 -11.14 33.00 16.92
CA ARG A 139 -11.63 32.96 18.30
C ARG A 139 -12.00 31.53 18.65
N PHE A 140 -11.53 31.05 19.79
CA PHE A 140 -11.89 29.73 20.31
C PHE A 140 -13.31 29.79 20.88
N VAL A 141 -14.15 28.84 20.49
CA VAL A 141 -15.47 28.61 21.01
C VAL A 141 -15.56 27.20 21.57
N TYR A 142 -15.61 27.12 22.89
CA TYR A 142 -15.83 25.86 23.58
C TYR A 142 -17.25 25.37 23.37
N ARG A 143 -17.43 24.09 23.07
CA ARG A 143 -18.76 23.46 22.99
C ARG A 143 -18.84 22.33 24.00
N ARG A 144 -19.87 22.38 24.85
CA ARG A 144 -20.09 21.37 25.89
C ARG A 144 -20.46 20.00 25.30
N THR A 145 -21.22 20.02 24.21
CA THR A 145 -21.60 18.83 23.43
C THR A 145 -21.01 18.94 22.05
N GLY A 146 -20.03 18.06 21.77
CA GLY A 146 -19.36 18.00 20.47
C GLY A 146 -18.03 18.75 20.41
N PRO A 147 -17.36 18.72 19.24
CA PRO A 147 -16.05 19.32 19.07
C PRO A 147 -16.10 20.84 19.19
N SER A 148 -15.08 21.42 19.83
CA SER A 148 -14.88 22.87 19.92
C SER A 148 -14.54 23.47 18.56
N LEU A 149 -14.67 24.77 18.42
CA LEU A 149 -14.50 25.46 17.14
C LEU A 149 -13.48 26.59 17.24
N LEU A 150 -12.76 26.83 16.14
CA LEU A 150 -12.16 28.14 15.86
C LEU A 150 -13.06 28.87 14.86
N VAL A 151 -13.57 30.02 15.27
CA VAL A 151 -14.47 30.84 14.47
C VAL A 151 -13.80 32.16 14.12
N ALA A 152 -14.20 32.75 13.01
CA ALA A 152 -13.79 34.10 12.63
C ALA A 152 -15.01 34.97 12.30
N GLU A 153 -14.92 36.26 12.64
CA GLU A 153 -15.90 37.26 12.26
C GLU A 153 -15.52 37.86 10.91
N GLY A 154 -16.42 37.77 9.94
CA GLY A 154 -16.17 38.27 8.59
C GLY A 154 -17.44 38.20 7.75
N ARG A 155 -17.28 38.06 6.45
CA ARG A 155 -18.37 37.72 5.53
C ARG A 155 -18.03 36.46 4.77
N LEU A 156 -19.00 35.76 4.27
CA LEU A 156 -18.76 34.65 3.32
C LEU A 156 -18.74 35.19 1.88
N ASN A 157 -17.75 34.80 1.12
CA ASN A 157 -17.72 35.06 -0.32
C ASN A 157 -18.66 34.11 -1.07
N THR A 158 -18.80 34.25 -2.39
CA THR A 158 -19.62 33.39 -3.25
C THR A 158 -19.21 31.90 -3.21
N LYS A 159 -17.97 31.59 -2.80
CA LYS A 159 -17.46 30.23 -2.61
C LYS A 159 -17.67 29.72 -1.17
N GLY A 160 -18.42 30.43 -0.33
CA GLY A 160 -18.64 30.07 1.07
C GLY A 160 -17.41 30.22 1.98
N GLN A 161 -16.35 30.91 1.55
CA GLN A 161 -15.14 31.11 2.34
C GLN A 161 -15.21 32.40 3.14
N ALA A 162 -14.68 32.37 4.37
CA ALA A 162 -14.62 33.55 5.22
C ALA A 162 -13.56 34.55 4.72
N VAL A 163 -13.98 35.79 4.57
CA VAL A 163 -13.16 36.93 4.14
C VAL A 163 -13.45 38.17 4.99
N VAL A 164 -12.53 39.11 5.00
CA VAL A 164 -12.70 40.39 5.71
C VAL A 164 -13.95 41.12 5.20
N SER A 165 -14.81 41.58 6.12
CA SER A 165 -15.93 42.40 5.77
C SER A 165 -15.47 43.88 5.58
N ARG A 166 -15.79 44.48 4.44
CA ARG A 166 -15.49 45.86 4.13
C ARG A 166 -16.65 46.82 4.55
N SER A 167 -17.74 46.26 5.09
CA SER A 167 -18.90 47.03 5.50
C SER A 167 -18.62 47.80 6.80
N LYS A 168 -18.72 49.11 6.73
CA LYS A 168 -18.65 50.00 7.92
C LYS A 168 -19.82 49.83 8.89
N THR A 169 -20.99 49.41 8.37
CA THR A 169 -22.23 49.23 9.13
C THR A 169 -22.43 47.84 9.67
N GLY A 170 -21.46 46.92 9.41
CA GLY A 170 -21.58 45.54 9.84
C GLY A 170 -22.54 44.66 9.00
N ARG A 171 -23.16 45.22 7.96
CA ARG A 171 -24.12 44.50 7.11
C ARG A 171 -23.43 43.29 6.42
N GLY A 172 -24.03 42.09 6.56
CA GLY A 172 -23.47 40.84 6.02
C GLY A 172 -22.29 40.26 6.81
N LYS A 173 -22.00 40.79 8.00
CA LYS A 173 -21.01 40.21 8.93
C LYS A 173 -21.60 38.98 9.58
N VAL A 174 -20.85 37.87 9.52
CA VAL A 174 -21.24 36.59 10.11
C VAL A 174 -20.06 36.00 10.89
N THR A 175 -20.37 35.25 11.94
CA THR A 175 -19.39 34.42 12.63
C THR A 175 -19.35 33.06 11.94
N ALA A 176 -18.30 32.81 11.23
CA ALA A 176 -18.12 31.55 10.47
C ALA A 176 -17.24 30.59 11.23
N PRO A 177 -17.59 29.29 11.33
CA PRO A 177 -16.71 28.26 11.84
C PRO A 177 -15.64 27.92 10.79
N ILE A 178 -14.38 28.05 11.18
CA ILE A 178 -13.24 27.89 10.28
C ILE A 178 -12.56 26.54 10.49
N PHE A 179 -12.34 26.16 11.76
CA PHE A 179 -11.75 24.89 12.12
C PHE A 179 -12.60 24.18 13.18
N LEU A 180 -12.66 22.87 13.04
CA LEU A 180 -13.14 21.96 14.06
C LEU A 180 -11.95 21.52 14.91
N LEU A 181 -12.09 21.57 16.23
CA LEU A 181 -11.05 21.16 17.16
C LEU A 181 -11.43 19.86 17.84
N VAL A 182 -10.62 18.82 17.62
CA VAL A 182 -10.82 17.49 18.23
C VAL A 182 -9.53 17.03 18.91
N PRO A 183 -9.61 16.36 20.08
CA PRO A 183 -8.41 15.91 20.79
C PRO A 183 -7.74 14.74 20.07
N GLN A 184 -8.52 13.94 19.39
CA GLN A 184 -8.06 12.77 18.64
C GLN A 184 -9.03 12.41 17.53
N VAL A 185 -8.52 11.75 16.49
CA VAL A 185 -9.34 11.19 15.39
C VAL A 185 -8.92 9.74 15.19
N LYS A 186 -9.88 8.82 15.25
CA LYS A 186 -9.66 7.43 14.86
C LYS A 186 -9.92 7.32 13.36
N LEU A 187 -8.91 6.92 12.60
CA LEU A 187 -9.10 6.56 11.20
C LEU A 187 -9.84 5.21 11.12
N PRO A 188 -10.85 5.08 10.25
CA PRO A 188 -11.47 3.78 10.03
C PRO A 188 -10.49 2.84 9.31
N LYS A 189 -10.36 1.60 9.80
CA LYS A 189 -9.73 0.51 9.05
C LYS A 189 -10.58 0.23 7.81
N ARG A 190 -10.02 0.39 6.62
CA ARG A 190 -10.70 0.19 5.34
C ARG A 190 -10.08 -0.91 4.50
N LEU A 191 -8.86 -1.31 4.84
CA LEU A 191 -8.10 -2.33 4.15
C LEU A 191 -7.82 -3.49 5.09
N ASP A 192 -7.52 -4.64 4.51
CA ASP A 192 -7.08 -5.84 5.20
C ASP A 192 -6.05 -6.54 4.29
N LEU A 193 -4.87 -5.93 4.26
CA LEU A 193 -3.79 -6.35 3.38
C LEU A 193 -3.18 -7.69 3.80
N ALA A 194 -3.15 -7.94 5.10
CA ALA A 194 -2.64 -9.20 5.66
C ALA A 194 -3.46 -10.39 5.16
N ARG A 195 -4.79 -10.32 5.21
CA ARG A 195 -5.67 -11.38 4.71
C ARG A 195 -5.38 -11.79 3.27
N ASP A 196 -5.14 -10.81 2.38
CA ASP A 196 -4.86 -11.12 0.98
C ASP A 196 -3.43 -11.62 0.79
N ALA A 197 -2.48 -11.18 1.65
CA ALA A 197 -1.13 -11.71 1.67
C ALA A 197 -1.11 -13.19 2.12
N ASP A 198 -1.86 -13.54 3.16
CA ASP A 198 -2.01 -14.92 3.64
C ASP A 198 -2.59 -15.81 2.54
N ARG A 199 -3.66 -15.37 1.88
CA ARG A 199 -4.27 -16.10 0.75
C ARG A 199 -3.30 -16.30 -0.43
N ALA A 200 -2.51 -15.30 -0.74
CA ALA A 200 -1.49 -15.40 -1.79
C ALA A 200 -0.42 -16.42 -1.40
N LEU A 201 0.02 -16.42 -0.14
CA LEU A 201 1.00 -17.38 0.38
C LEU A 201 0.44 -18.81 0.34
N ASP A 202 -0.79 -19.01 0.79
CA ASP A 202 -1.47 -20.31 0.78
C ASP A 202 -1.65 -20.87 -0.64
N SER A 203 -1.74 -20.00 -1.66
CA SER A 203 -1.87 -20.43 -3.06
C SER A 203 -0.56 -20.90 -3.70
N VAL A 204 0.61 -20.52 -3.14
CA VAL A 204 1.93 -20.78 -3.74
C VAL A 204 2.20 -22.26 -4.02
N PRO A 205 1.97 -23.20 -3.09
CA PRO A 205 2.20 -24.61 -3.36
C PRO A 205 1.42 -25.14 -4.57
N GLY A 206 0.14 -24.77 -4.66
CA GLY A 206 -0.71 -25.13 -5.80
C GLY A 206 -0.22 -24.54 -7.12
N LEU A 207 0.23 -23.29 -7.11
CA LEU A 207 0.80 -22.63 -8.29
C LEU A 207 2.10 -23.29 -8.74
N ILE A 208 2.97 -23.71 -7.82
CA ILE A 208 4.21 -24.45 -8.14
C ILE A 208 3.86 -25.76 -8.85
N VAL A 209 2.93 -26.54 -8.30
CA VAL A 209 2.53 -27.83 -8.90
C VAL A 209 1.92 -27.60 -10.28
N ALA A 210 1.02 -26.63 -10.43
CA ALA A 210 0.38 -26.32 -11.72
C ALA A 210 1.42 -25.91 -12.78
N ASN A 211 2.36 -25.04 -12.45
CA ASN A 211 3.42 -24.62 -13.35
C ASN A 211 4.41 -25.76 -13.68
N TRP A 212 4.66 -26.67 -12.72
CA TRP A 212 5.51 -27.84 -12.97
C TRP A 212 4.90 -28.79 -13.96
N VAL A 213 3.61 -29.10 -13.80
CA VAL A 213 2.88 -29.99 -14.72
C VAL A 213 2.83 -29.39 -16.14
N SER A 214 2.52 -28.09 -16.28
CA SER A 214 2.49 -27.44 -17.61
C SER A 214 3.87 -27.43 -18.27
N THR A 215 4.96 -27.22 -17.53
CA THR A 215 6.32 -27.27 -18.08
C THR A 215 6.67 -28.65 -18.65
N LYS A 216 6.14 -29.73 -18.08
CA LYS A 216 6.34 -31.11 -18.60
C LYS A 216 5.52 -31.40 -19.85
N LEU A 217 4.35 -30.77 -19.98
CA LEU A 217 3.48 -30.97 -21.16
C LEU A 217 3.99 -30.21 -22.39
N ASP A 218 4.65 -29.07 -22.19
CA ASP A 218 5.19 -28.22 -23.28
C ASP A 218 6.58 -28.67 -23.77
N GLY A 219 7.23 -29.58 -23.05
CA GLY A 219 8.60 -30.08 -23.35
C GLY A 219 8.67 -31.53 -23.87
N GLY A 220 7.50 -32.14 -24.20
CA GLY A 220 7.39 -33.50 -24.74
C GLY A 220 7.28 -33.58 -26.26
#